data_595cb420080ddfb5509e906f5055b8a1
#
_entry.id   595cb420080ddfb5509e906f5055b8a1
#
_cell.length_a   1.000
_cell.length_b   1.000
_cell.length_c   1.000
_cell.angle_alpha   90.00
_cell.angle_beta   90.00
_cell.angle_gamma   90.00
#
_symmetry.space_group_name_H-M   'P 1'
#
loop_
_entity.id
_entity.type
_entity.pdbx_description
1 polymer ?
#
loop_
_entity_poly.entity_id
_entity_poly.type
_entity_poly.pdbx_seq_one_letter_code
_entity_poly.pdbx_strand_id
1 'polypeptide(L)'
;DLFRTKSNVNNEMQSIQSPAVMLDVVRRMNLDVDYRTDGRFYREVLYGSNCPYVVAFADLQDNEDASMTILPDKPGTVKLTNFTRGDMESDMEITAYLNDTVETPAGRIVVAAAAGNDSASYSAPVFVTRSGLLATTKAYSANLSVMLGDEKSTIINLSFKDVCTRRAEDVLNTIIAVYNENWIKDKNQVAVSTSMFINERLGVIEQELGNVDESISSYKSQNLLPDVQAAASMYMEQSSETSSQILALNTQLSMARYIRNYLAGATADNQLIPANSGIESSAIEKQISEYNTLQLRRNDLVANSSEKNPLAIDMDRSLKNMRAAIITSIDNHITTLDTQIAGLQRSEQQTTARIAANPTQGKYLLSVERQQKVKEALYLFLLQKREENELSQAFTAYNTRVITPPYGDLTPTSPAKMNILLAAIVLGLLIPVAVIFMRESMNTRLRGRKDLEHITIPFAGEIPLAATGRKKKQAEDGTIVIRQGNRDVVNEAFRVLRTNLEFMLGDKPAGEKAPVLLFTSFNPGSGKTFITVNTAASIAIKGKRVLVIDG
;
A
#
# COMPACT_ATOMS: atom_id res chain seq x y z
N ASP A 1 27.65 -1.48 22.32
CA ASP A 1 26.74 -2.00 21.24
C ASP A 1 25.26 -2.06 21.61
N LEU A 2 24.84 -1.38 22.68
CA LEU A 2 23.44 -1.32 23.15
C LEU A 2 22.50 -0.53 22.21
N PHE A 3 23.02 0.14 21.19
CA PHE A 3 22.24 1.01 20.29
C PHE A 3 22.04 0.48 18.86
N ARG A 4 22.46 -0.74 18.57
CA ARG A 4 22.17 -1.40 17.29
C ARG A 4 20.96 -2.35 17.39
N THR A 5 19.79 -1.82 17.68
CA THR A 5 18.58 -2.45 17.18
C THR A 5 18.65 -2.35 15.66
N LYS A 6 18.78 -3.49 14.97
CA LYS A 6 18.59 -3.55 13.52
C LYS A 6 17.22 -2.94 13.27
N SER A 7 17.19 -1.69 12.84
CA SER A 7 15.98 -1.02 12.38
C SER A 7 15.37 -1.95 11.34
N ASN A 8 14.17 -2.44 11.60
CA ASN A 8 13.48 -3.25 10.61
C ASN A 8 12.98 -2.27 9.55
N VAL A 9 13.71 -2.15 8.45
CA VAL A 9 13.44 -1.19 7.37
C VAL A 9 12.00 -1.29 6.88
N ASN A 10 11.39 -2.48 6.97
CA ASN A 10 9.97 -2.66 6.65
C ASN A 10 9.04 -1.90 7.61
N ASN A 11 9.39 -1.80 8.89
CA ASN A 11 8.62 -1.02 9.85
C ASN A 11 8.74 0.48 9.54
N GLU A 12 9.93 0.93 9.16
CA GLU A 12 10.15 2.33 8.76
C GLU A 12 9.36 2.68 7.50
N MET A 13 9.35 1.78 6.50
CA MET A 13 8.51 1.95 5.31
C MET A 13 7.03 2.08 5.65
N GLN A 14 6.51 1.21 6.52
CA GLN A 14 5.12 1.27 6.97
C GLN A 14 4.83 2.54 7.78
N SER A 15 5.80 3.01 8.56
CA SER A 15 5.66 4.26 9.32
C SER A 15 5.60 5.47 8.40
N ILE A 16 6.42 5.52 7.36
CA ILE A 16 6.37 6.57 6.33
C ILE A 16 5.05 6.54 5.55
N GLN A 17 4.51 5.36 5.25
CA GLN A 17 3.22 5.18 4.58
C GLN A 17 2.01 5.39 5.50
N SER A 18 2.24 5.64 6.78
CA SER A 18 1.16 5.79 7.75
C SER A 18 0.20 6.92 7.34
N PRO A 19 -1.12 6.68 7.40
CA PRO A 19 -2.12 7.74 7.20
C PRO A 19 -1.92 8.94 8.13
N ALA A 20 -1.38 8.74 9.33
CA ALA A 20 -1.09 9.82 10.28
C ALA A 20 0.00 10.76 9.74
N VAL A 21 1.08 10.22 9.17
CA VAL A 21 2.13 11.03 8.54
C VAL A 21 1.57 11.83 7.38
N MET A 22 0.77 11.20 6.51
CA MET A 22 0.15 11.90 5.38
C MET A 22 -0.86 12.96 5.84
N LEU A 23 -1.61 12.71 6.90
CA LEU A 23 -2.53 13.69 7.50
C LEU A 23 -1.79 14.94 7.98
N ASP A 24 -0.66 14.74 8.67
CA ASP A 24 0.18 15.85 9.12
C ASP A 24 0.77 16.64 7.94
N VAL A 25 1.15 15.94 6.86
CA VAL A 25 1.61 16.58 5.61
C VAL A 25 0.50 17.41 4.98
N VAL A 26 -0.71 16.85 4.86
CA VAL A 26 -1.88 17.53 4.27
C VAL A 26 -2.23 18.78 5.08
N ARG A 27 -2.23 18.69 6.41
CA ARG A 27 -2.47 19.84 7.30
C ARG A 27 -1.38 20.90 7.19
N ARG A 28 -0.11 20.51 7.22
CA ARG A 28 1.03 21.42 7.19
C ARG A 28 1.13 22.22 5.90
N MET A 29 0.79 21.56 4.79
CA MET A 29 0.86 22.17 3.47
C MET A 29 -0.50 22.71 2.98
N ASN A 30 -1.58 22.59 3.75
CA ASN A 30 -2.95 22.94 3.39
C ASN A 30 -3.36 22.32 2.04
N LEU A 31 -3.07 21.04 1.84
CA LEU A 31 -3.35 20.32 0.58
C LEU A 31 -4.84 19.98 0.41
N ASP A 32 -5.65 20.21 1.43
CA ASP A 32 -7.10 20.12 1.37
C ASP A 32 -7.71 21.26 0.54
N VAL A 33 -6.95 22.32 0.25
CA VAL A 33 -7.37 23.43 -0.62
C VAL A 33 -6.58 23.38 -1.93
N ASP A 34 -7.28 23.13 -3.03
CA ASP A 34 -6.72 23.09 -4.39
C ASP A 34 -7.10 24.36 -5.17
N TYR A 35 -6.14 24.92 -5.91
CA TYR A 35 -6.28 26.14 -6.67
C TYR A 35 -6.09 25.84 -8.15
N ARG A 36 -7.03 26.25 -8.98
CA ARG A 36 -6.96 26.06 -10.44
C ARG A 36 -7.31 27.33 -11.18
N THR A 37 -6.82 27.43 -12.39
CA THR A 37 -7.19 28.49 -13.34
C THR A 37 -7.56 27.87 -14.69
N ASP A 38 -8.24 28.62 -15.54
CA ASP A 38 -8.61 28.16 -16.87
C ASP A 38 -7.36 28.13 -17.78
N GLY A 39 -6.99 26.94 -18.22
CA GLY A 39 -5.98 26.72 -19.25
C GLY A 39 -6.62 26.55 -20.62
N ARG A 40 -5.80 26.33 -21.66
CA ARG A 40 -6.27 26.25 -23.07
C ARG A 40 -7.25 25.08 -23.32
N PHE A 41 -7.10 23.95 -22.65
CA PHE A 41 -7.89 22.74 -22.86
C PHE A 41 -8.43 22.13 -21.57
N TYR A 42 -7.80 22.44 -20.43
CA TYR A 42 -8.17 21.95 -19.10
C TYR A 42 -7.75 22.97 -18.05
N ARG A 43 -8.32 22.86 -16.85
CA ARG A 43 -7.94 23.72 -15.72
C ARG A 43 -6.56 23.35 -15.23
N GLU A 44 -5.67 24.35 -15.18
CA GLU A 44 -4.31 24.19 -14.69
C GLU A 44 -4.24 24.39 -13.19
N VAL A 45 -3.43 23.59 -12.51
CA VAL A 45 -3.20 23.67 -11.06
C VAL A 45 -2.25 24.83 -10.77
N LEU A 46 -2.64 25.67 -9.82
CA LEU A 46 -1.83 26.75 -9.30
C LEU A 46 -1.18 26.29 -7.97
N TYR A 47 0.14 26.41 -7.86
CA TYR A 47 0.88 26.02 -6.68
C TYR A 47 2.16 26.84 -6.50
N GLY A 48 2.48 27.19 -5.23
CA GLY A 48 3.69 27.93 -4.91
C GLY A 48 3.73 29.32 -5.56
N SER A 49 4.79 29.59 -6.32
CA SER A 49 4.99 30.90 -6.96
C SER A 49 3.95 31.27 -8.02
N ASN A 50 3.18 30.29 -8.52
CA ASN A 50 2.15 30.55 -9.53
C ASN A 50 0.75 30.75 -8.94
N CYS A 51 0.59 30.54 -7.62
CA CYS A 51 -0.70 30.73 -6.95
C CYS A 51 -0.78 32.15 -6.38
N PRO A 52 -1.71 33.00 -6.85
CA PRO A 52 -1.78 34.40 -6.42
C PRO A 52 -2.43 34.57 -5.06
N TYR A 53 -3.25 33.63 -4.61
CA TYR A 53 -4.05 33.74 -3.40
C TYR A 53 -3.89 32.52 -2.49
N VAL A 54 -4.05 32.77 -1.18
CA VAL A 54 -4.19 31.72 -0.16
C VAL A 54 -5.52 31.95 0.54
N VAL A 55 -6.32 30.89 0.67
CA VAL A 55 -7.65 30.91 1.25
C VAL A 55 -7.69 30.10 2.54
N ALA A 56 -8.21 30.72 3.59
CA ALA A 56 -8.51 30.03 4.84
C ALA A 56 -10.03 30.01 5.07
N PHE A 57 -10.59 28.83 5.29
CA PHE A 57 -11.98 28.63 5.67
C PHE A 57 -12.07 28.50 7.20
N ALA A 58 -12.66 29.49 7.88
CA ALA A 58 -12.65 29.56 9.34
C ALA A 58 -13.69 28.64 10.01
N ASP A 59 -14.83 28.40 9.34
CA ASP A 59 -15.99 27.74 9.95
C ASP A 59 -16.26 26.33 9.39
N LEU A 60 -15.40 25.83 8.49
CA LEU A 60 -15.58 24.50 7.92
C LEU A 60 -14.98 23.43 8.85
N GLN A 61 -15.75 22.38 9.07
CA GLN A 61 -15.22 21.19 9.75
C GLN A 61 -14.22 20.45 8.87
N ASP A 62 -13.39 19.62 9.49
CA ASP A 62 -12.32 18.87 8.80
C ASP A 62 -12.79 18.02 7.62
N ASN A 63 -14.05 17.57 7.62
CA ASN A 63 -14.60 16.68 6.58
C ASN A 63 -15.62 17.39 5.67
N GLU A 64 -15.73 18.70 5.70
CA GLU A 64 -16.63 19.45 4.84
C GLU A 64 -15.94 19.90 3.56
N ASP A 65 -16.64 19.69 2.44
CA ASP A 65 -16.22 20.17 1.13
C ASP A 65 -16.81 21.55 0.86
N ALA A 66 -16.02 22.42 0.24
CA ALA A 66 -16.48 23.73 -0.20
C ALA A 66 -15.73 24.15 -1.46
N SER A 67 -16.38 24.98 -2.28
CA SER A 67 -15.67 25.61 -3.39
C SER A 67 -16.14 27.05 -3.61
N MET A 68 -15.30 27.81 -4.29
CA MET A 68 -15.61 29.16 -4.75
C MET A 68 -14.74 29.55 -5.92
N THR A 69 -15.11 30.63 -6.58
CA THR A 69 -14.31 31.26 -7.63
C THR A 69 -13.88 32.66 -7.18
N ILE A 70 -12.58 32.91 -7.28
CA ILE A 70 -12.01 34.23 -7.03
C ILE A 70 -11.81 34.93 -8.37
N LEU A 71 -12.44 36.08 -8.54
CA LEU A 71 -12.25 36.95 -9.68
C LEU A 71 -11.42 38.16 -9.22
N PRO A 72 -10.27 38.42 -9.84
CA PRO A 72 -9.52 39.67 -9.57
C PRO A 72 -10.38 40.90 -9.88
N ASP A 73 -10.36 41.88 -9.00
CA ASP A 73 -11.06 43.17 -9.23
C ASP A 73 -10.03 44.32 -9.18
N LYS A 74 -10.10 45.18 -8.24
CA LYS A 74 -9.16 46.31 -8.04
C LYS A 74 -7.98 45.88 -7.16
N PRO A 75 -6.85 46.58 -7.22
CA PRO A 75 -5.74 46.29 -6.29
C PRO A 75 -6.20 46.20 -4.84
N GLY A 76 -5.93 45.09 -4.19
CA GLY A 76 -6.32 44.85 -2.78
C GLY A 76 -7.75 44.32 -2.59
N THR A 77 -8.56 44.15 -3.64
CA THR A 77 -9.91 43.59 -3.59
C THR A 77 -10.09 42.44 -4.56
N VAL A 78 -10.94 41.49 -4.18
CA VAL A 78 -11.33 40.34 -5.03
C VAL A 78 -12.84 40.19 -4.97
N LYS A 79 -13.41 39.66 -6.05
CA LYS A 79 -14.81 39.24 -6.08
C LYS A 79 -14.88 37.72 -5.91
N LEU A 80 -15.73 37.28 -5.01
CA LEU A 80 -15.96 35.88 -4.69
C LEU A 80 -17.33 35.49 -5.24
N THR A 81 -17.41 34.38 -5.96
CA THR A 81 -18.65 33.89 -6.58
C THR A 81 -18.65 32.37 -6.69
N ASN A 82 -19.76 31.77 -7.13
CA ASN A 82 -19.92 30.34 -7.35
C ASN A 82 -19.57 29.52 -6.07
N PHE A 83 -20.20 29.90 -4.96
CA PHE A 83 -19.98 29.21 -3.69
C PHE A 83 -20.69 27.86 -3.66
N THR A 84 -19.99 26.84 -3.17
CA THR A 84 -20.60 25.56 -2.80
C THR A 84 -20.18 25.20 -1.38
N ARG A 85 -21.09 24.58 -0.61
CA ARG A 85 -20.83 23.95 0.68
C ARG A 85 -21.72 22.71 0.84
N GLY A 86 -21.14 21.53 0.73
CA GLY A 86 -21.92 20.30 0.62
C GLY A 86 -22.87 20.35 -0.58
N ASP A 87 -24.18 20.21 -0.33
CA ASP A 87 -25.23 20.26 -1.38
C ASP A 87 -25.77 21.69 -1.66
N MET A 88 -25.27 22.71 -0.94
CA MET A 88 -25.68 24.10 -1.15
C MET A 88 -24.83 24.75 -2.24
N GLU A 89 -25.49 25.35 -3.21
CA GLU A 89 -24.88 26.16 -4.27
C GLU A 89 -25.44 27.58 -4.21
N SER A 90 -24.59 28.58 -4.43
CA SER A 90 -24.97 30.00 -4.47
C SER A 90 -24.10 30.76 -5.44
N ASP A 91 -24.73 31.48 -6.38
CA ASP A 91 -24.10 32.36 -7.34
C ASP A 91 -23.96 33.80 -6.86
N MET A 92 -24.13 34.02 -5.54
CA MET A 92 -23.98 35.35 -4.93
C MET A 92 -22.59 35.92 -5.23
N GLU A 93 -22.53 37.18 -5.63
CA GLU A 93 -21.27 37.88 -5.85
C GLU A 93 -20.93 38.73 -4.60
N ILE A 94 -19.78 38.50 -3.99
CA ILE A 94 -19.34 39.20 -2.77
C ILE A 94 -17.98 39.83 -3.04
N THR A 95 -17.85 41.13 -2.79
CA THR A 95 -16.55 41.82 -2.84
C THR A 95 -15.86 41.72 -1.49
N ALA A 96 -14.63 41.19 -1.51
CA ALA A 96 -13.79 41.02 -0.31
C ALA A 96 -12.51 41.85 -0.42
N TYR A 97 -12.07 42.41 0.69
CA TYR A 97 -10.71 42.94 0.79
C TYR A 97 -9.73 41.83 1.15
N LEU A 98 -8.54 41.89 0.59
CA LEU A 98 -7.50 40.91 0.93
C LEU A 98 -7.14 41.03 2.41
N ASN A 99 -6.95 39.88 3.07
CA ASN A 99 -6.67 39.70 4.49
C ASN A 99 -7.83 40.03 5.46
N ASP A 100 -9.01 40.40 4.95
CA ASP A 100 -10.20 40.56 5.77
C ASP A 100 -11.04 39.26 5.82
N THR A 101 -11.74 39.10 6.95
CA THR A 101 -12.69 38.00 7.10
C THR A 101 -14.03 38.39 6.51
N VAL A 102 -14.52 37.62 5.56
CA VAL A 102 -15.80 37.85 4.87
C VAL A 102 -16.77 36.71 5.12
N GLU A 103 -18.01 37.06 5.46
CA GLU A 103 -19.09 36.07 5.55
C GLU A 103 -19.60 35.73 4.16
N THR A 104 -19.61 34.46 3.84
CA THR A 104 -20.03 33.94 2.54
C THR A 104 -20.97 32.73 2.70
N PRO A 105 -21.70 32.33 1.67
CA PRO A 105 -22.49 31.09 1.68
C PRO A 105 -21.67 29.84 2.01
N ALA A 106 -20.37 29.84 1.73
CA ALA A 106 -19.44 28.76 2.08
C ALA A 106 -18.84 28.89 3.50
N GLY A 107 -19.32 29.86 4.32
CA GLY A 107 -18.83 30.14 5.66
C GLY A 107 -17.94 31.38 5.70
N ARG A 108 -17.30 31.64 6.85
CA ARG A 108 -16.33 32.74 7.00
C ARG A 108 -15.03 32.36 6.29
N ILE A 109 -14.60 33.24 5.39
CA ILE A 109 -13.45 33.02 4.54
C ILE A 109 -12.49 34.21 4.65
N VAL A 110 -11.21 33.91 4.66
CA VAL A 110 -10.14 34.90 4.54
C VAL A 110 -9.38 34.62 3.26
N VAL A 111 -9.29 35.62 2.36
CA VAL A 111 -8.47 35.55 1.16
C VAL A 111 -7.24 36.43 1.36
N ALA A 112 -6.07 35.84 1.34
CA ALA A 112 -4.81 36.55 1.45
C ALA A 112 -4.03 36.50 0.13
N ALA A 113 -3.23 37.52 -0.15
CA ALA A 113 -2.27 37.47 -1.24
C ALA A 113 -1.15 36.46 -0.89
N ALA A 114 -0.79 35.60 -1.83
CA ALA A 114 0.30 34.65 -1.62
C ALA A 114 1.64 35.38 -1.53
N ALA A 115 2.49 34.99 -0.59
CA ALA A 115 3.79 35.60 -0.40
C ALA A 115 4.69 35.43 -1.64
N GLY A 116 5.23 36.55 -2.12
CA GLY A 116 6.12 36.54 -3.31
C GLY A 116 5.44 36.63 -4.67
N ASN A 117 4.10 36.72 -4.70
CA ASN A 117 3.34 36.94 -5.94
C ASN A 117 2.70 38.33 -5.96
N ASP A 118 2.75 38.97 -7.11
CA ASP A 118 2.00 40.19 -7.37
C ASP A 118 0.55 39.82 -7.74
N SER A 119 -0.29 39.65 -6.69
CA SER A 119 -1.71 39.40 -6.88
C SER A 119 -2.42 40.48 -7.66
N ALA A 120 -1.85 41.70 -7.71
CA ALA A 120 -2.40 42.84 -8.45
C ALA A 120 -2.23 42.69 -9.99
N SER A 121 -1.26 41.94 -10.44
CA SER A 121 -1.04 41.67 -11.88
C SER A 121 -1.79 40.45 -12.42
N TYR A 122 -2.40 39.65 -11.54
CA TYR A 122 -3.12 38.43 -11.93
C TYR A 122 -4.56 38.77 -12.34
N SER A 123 -4.94 38.39 -13.57
CA SER A 123 -6.24 38.77 -14.17
C SER A 123 -7.18 37.60 -14.48
N ALA A 124 -6.70 36.35 -14.34
CA ALA A 124 -7.52 35.17 -14.62
C ALA A 124 -8.35 34.73 -13.40
N PRO A 125 -9.51 34.06 -13.61
CA PRO A 125 -10.27 33.49 -12.50
C PRO A 125 -9.49 32.37 -11.80
N VAL A 126 -9.62 32.30 -10.46
CA VAL A 126 -9.04 31.26 -9.65
C VAL A 126 -10.16 30.44 -9.02
N PHE A 127 -10.23 29.18 -9.39
CA PHE A 127 -11.17 28.20 -8.80
C PHE A 127 -10.52 27.59 -7.56
N VAL A 128 -11.15 27.78 -6.43
CA VAL A 128 -10.69 27.26 -5.14
C VAL A 128 -11.63 26.14 -4.73
N THR A 129 -11.08 25.00 -4.44
CA THR A 129 -11.85 23.84 -3.95
C THR A 129 -11.19 23.32 -2.68
N ARG A 130 -11.95 23.27 -1.59
CA ARG A 130 -11.55 22.60 -0.37
C ARG A 130 -12.25 21.23 -0.34
N SER A 131 -11.48 20.20 -0.11
CA SER A 131 -11.96 18.84 0.08
C SER A 131 -11.75 18.40 1.51
N GLY A 132 -12.63 17.54 2.04
CA GLY A 132 -12.49 17.02 3.39
C GLY A 132 -11.10 16.44 3.65
N LEU A 133 -10.56 16.75 4.82
CA LEU A 133 -9.18 16.43 5.21
C LEU A 133 -8.85 14.94 5.10
N LEU A 134 -9.78 14.06 5.51
CA LEU A 134 -9.59 12.60 5.42
C LEU A 134 -9.65 12.11 3.97
N ALA A 135 -10.53 12.66 3.15
CA ALA A 135 -10.61 12.32 1.73
C ALA A 135 -9.34 12.73 1.00
N THR A 136 -8.84 13.93 1.26
CA THR A 136 -7.57 14.43 0.74
C THR A 136 -6.41 13.56 1.19
N THR A 137 -6.32 13.24 2.48
CA THR A 137 -5.27 12.36 3.03
C THR A 137 -5.27 11.00 2.31
N LYS A 138 -6.44 10.41 2.10
CA LYS A 138 -6.56 9.13 1.38
C LYS A 138 -6.11 9.25 -0.08
N ALA A 139 -6.48 10.32 -0.77
CA ALA A 139 -6.10 10.58 -2.16
C ALA A 139 -4.57 10.75 -2.31
N TYR A 140 -3.96 11.53 -1.41
CA TYR A 140 -2.50 11.73 -1.40
C TYR A 140 -1.75 10.45 -1.00
N SER A 141 -2.25 9.70 -0.01
CA SER A 141 -1.66 8.40 0.35
C SER A 141 -1.66 7.40 -0.81
N ALA A 142 -2.69 7.39 -1.64
CA ALA A 142 -2.76 6.52 -2.82
C ALA A 142 -1.73 6.87 -3.90
N ASN A 143 -1.27 8.14 -3.94
CA ASN A 143 -0.26 8.61 -4.88
C ASN A 143 1.19 8.39 -4.38
N LEU A 144 1.36 8.05 -3.10
CA LEU A 144 2.66 7.75 -2.50
C LEU A 144 3.03 6.29 -2.71
N SER A 145 4.22 6.05 -3.24
CA SER A 145 4.82 4.72 -3.32
C SER A 145 6.13 4.70 -2.54
N VAL A 146 6.27 3.73 -1.65
CA VAL A 146 7.45 3.52 -0.81
C VAL A 146 7.95 2.12 -1.07
N MET A 147 9.18 1.99 -1.55
CA MET A 147 9.77 0.70 -1.93
C MET A 147 11.21 0.62 -1.45
N LEU A 148 11.71 -0.59 -1.18
CA LEU A 148 13.14 -0.82 -0.97
C LEU A 148 13.90 -0.65 -2.28
N GLY A 149 15.10 -0.11 -2.21
CA GLY A 149 15.98 0.01 -3.38
C GLY A 149 16.42 -1.35 -3.92
N ASP A 150 16.62 -2.33 -3.01
CA ASP A 150 16.93 -3.74 -3.32
C ASP A 150 16.57 -4.57 -2.07
N GLU A 151 16.31 -5.88 -2.20
CA GLU A 151 15.93 -6.78 -1.09
C GLU A 151 16.92 -6.79 0.08
N LYS A 152 18.20 -6.55 -0.19
CA LYS A 152 19.28 -6.49 0.82
C LYS A 152 19.65 -5.06 1.22
N SER A 153 19.01 -4.07 0.65
CA SER A 153 19.29 -2.66 0.88
C SER A 153 18.52 -2.14 2.10
N THR A 154 19.11 -1.14 2.76
CA THR A 154 18.42 -0.31 3.76
C THR A 154 17.94 1.01 3.16
N ILE A 155 18.08 1.19 1.85
CA ILE A 155 17.67 2.40 1.13
C ILE A 155 16.20 2.31 0.79
N ILE A 156 15.44 3.32 1.20
CA ILE A 156 14.02 3.45 0.91
C ILE A 156 13.87 4.45 -0.24
N ASN A 157 13.22 4.01 -1.31
CA ASN A 157 12.85 4.85 -2.44
C ASN A 157 11.43 5.36 -2.24
N LEU A 158 11.28 6.68 -2.19
CA LEU A 158 9.99 7.36 -2.12
C LEU A 158 9.67 7.93 -3.50
N SER A 159 8.47 7.68 -4.00
CA SER A 159 7.96 8.32 -5.20
C SER A 159 6.53 8.81 -5.00
N PHE A 160 6.23 9.97 -5.55
CA PHE A 160 4.92 10.59 -5.44
C PHE A 160 4.44 11.07 -6.81
N LYS A 161 3.16 10.82 -7.13
CA LYS A 161 2.55 11.23 -8.40
C LYS A 161 1.66 12.44 -8.19
N ASP A 162 1.95 13.52 -8.89
CA ASP A 162 1.14 14.74 -8.88
C ASP A 162 1.10 15.36 -10.28
N VAL A 163 0.11 16.21 -10.53
CA VAL A 163 0.04 17.04 -11.75
C VAL A 163 1.00 18.21 -11.71
N CYS A 164 1.45 18.62 -10.52
CA CYS A 164 2.44 19.68 -10.31
C CYS A 164 3.71 19.06 -9.70
N THR A 165 4.80 19.05 -10.49
CA THR A 165 6.09 18.49 -10.06
C THR A 165 6.61 19.12 -8.79
N ARG A 166 6.54 20.47 -8.68
CA ARG A 166 6.99 21.20 -7.48
C ARG A 166 6.19 20.81 -6.24
N ARG A 167 4.86 20.63 -6.36
CA ARG A 167 4.03 20.16 -5.24
C ARG A 167 4.43 18.75 -4.83
N ALA A 168 4.71 17.86 -5.80
CA ALA A 168 5.19 16.51 -5.51
C ALA A 168 6.53 16.50 -4.73
N GLU A 169 7.47 17.36 -5.13
CA GLU A 169 8.76 17.51 -4.43
C GLU A 169 8.58 18.04 -3.01
N ASP A 170 7.73 19.05 -2.82
CA ASP A 170 7.44 19.63 -1.51
C ASP A 170 6.71 18.62 -0.61
N VAL A 171 5.79 17.82 -1.16
CA VAL A 171 5.12 16.73 -0.43
C VAL A 171 6.13 15.70 0.05
N LEU A 172 7.04 15.23 -0.80
CA LEU A 172 8.08 14.27 -0.42
C LEU A 172 9.01 14.84 0.66
N ASN A 173 9.45 16.09 0.51
CA ASN A 173 10.28 16.77 1.53
C ASN A 173 9.54 16.87 2.86
N THR A 174 8.24 17.23 2.81
CA THR A 174 7.43 17.36 4.02
C THR A 174 7.17 16.01 4.67
N ILE A 175 6.94 14.92 3.89
CA ILE A 175 6.83 13.55 4.43
C ILE A 175 8.10 13.19 5.21
N ILE A 176 9.28 13.46 4.64
CA ILE A 176 10.56 13.16 5.30
C ILE A 176 10.70 13.99 6.58
N ALA A 177 10.35 15.27 6.54
CA ALA A 177 10.41 16.15 7.70
C ALA A 177 9.47 15.68 8.82
N VAL A 178 8.19 15.44 8.50
CA VAL A 178 7.18 14.95 9.46
C VAL A 178 7.57 13.60 10.05
N TYR A 179 8.04 12.67 9.21
CA TYR A 179 8.52 11.37 9.68
C TYR A 179 9.67 11.52 10.68
N ASN A 180 10.67 12.36 10.36
CA ASN A 180 11.82 12.60 11.23
C ASN A 180 11.43 13.30 12.54
N GLU A 181 10.53 14.26 12.49
CA GLU A 181 10.01 14.95 13.67
C GLU A 181 9.24 13.97 14.57
N ASN A 182 8.37 13.15 14.01
CA ASN A 182 7.62 12.13 14.75
C ASN A 182 8.59 11.10 15.38
N TRP A 183 9.60 10.66 14.65
CA TRP A 183 10.62 9.75 15.19
C TRP A 183 11.35 10.34 16.40
N ILE A 184 11.78 11.62 16.34
CA ILE A 184 12.41 12.31 17.48
C ILE A 184 11.42 12.44 18.64
N LYS A 185 10.19 12.85 18.36
CA LYS A 185 9.13 13.00 19.37
C LYS A 185 8.90 11.67 20.11
N ASP A 186 8.79 10.56 19.38
CA ASP A 186 8.59 9.24 19.96
C ASP A 186 9.78 8.82 20.82
N LYS A 187 11.01 9.02 20.34
CA LYS A 187 12.24 8.74 21.11
C LYS A 187 12.32 9.59 22.37
N ASN A 188 12.02 10.87 22.27
CA ASN A 188 12.01 11.77 23.43
C ASN A 188 10.94 11.36 24.45
N GLN A 189 9.76 10.95 23.99
CA GLN A 189 8.67 10.52 24.88
C GLN A 189 9.07 9.26 25.68
N VAL A 190 9.71 8.28 25.02
CA VAL A 190 10.25 7.10 25.70
C VAL A 190 11.36 7.50 26.67
N ALA A 191 12.28 8.38 26.28
CA ALA A 191 13.36 8.83 27.14
C ALA A 191 12.85 9.59 28.38
N VAL A 192 11.85 10.47 28.21
CA VAL A 192 11.20 11.17 29.32
C VAL A 192 10.50 10.20 30.26
N SER A 193 9.73 9.24 29.75
CA SER A 193 9.10 8.21 30.56
C SER A 193 10.13 7.39 31.36
N THR A 194 11.24 7.03 30.70
CA THR A 194 12.36 6.32 31.34
C THR A 194 13.03 7.17 32.44
N SER A 195 13.22 8.47 32.19
CA SER A 195 13.81 9.41 33.17
C SER A 195 12.91 9.55 34.42
N MET A 196 11.60 9.70 34.22
CA MET A 196 10.64 9.76 35.32
C MET A 196 10.70 8.48 36.17
N PHE A 197 10.70 7.32 35.53
CA PHE A 197 10.81 6.02 36.19
C PHE A 197 12.08 5.90 37.01
N ILE A 198 13.25 6.24 36.43
CA ILE A 198 14.54 6.13 37.13
C ILE A 198 14.59 7.09 38.31
N ASN A 199 14.10 8.33 38.16
CA ASN A 199 14.09 9.33 39.24
C ASN A 199 13.19 8.91 40.40
N GLU A 200 11.99 8.36 40.13
CA GLU A 200 11.12 7.81 41.17
C GLU A 200 11.83 6.69 41.91
N ARG A 201 12.51 5.79 41.19
CA ARG A 201 13.21 4.66 41.79
C ARG A 201 14.42 5.09 42.61
N LEU A 202 15.17 6.10 42.14
CA LEU A 202 16.29 6.69 42.90
C LEU A 202 15.81 7.23 44.26
N GLY A 203 14.68 7.97 44.29
CA GLY A 203 14.12 8.48 45.53
C GLY A 203 13.75 7.38 46.53
N VAL A 204 13.17 6.27 46.04
CA VAL A 204 12.85 5.11 46.90
C VAL A 204 14.12 4.47 47.44
N ILE A 205 15.13 4.24 46.61
CA ILE A 205 16.40 3.60 47.06
C ILE A 205 17.17 4.50 48.01
N GLU A 206 17.18 5.83 47.79
CA GLU A 206 17.82 6.77 48.69
C GLU A 206 17.18 6.73 50.10
N GLN A 207 15.87 6.69 50.17
CA GLN A 207 15.16 6.53 51.45
C GLN A 207 15.46 5.19 52.12
N GLU A 208 15.45 4.10 51.34
CA GLU A 208 15.76 2.77 51.85
C GLU A 208 17.20 2.65 52.31
N LEU A 209 18.18 3.31 51.62
CA LEU A 209 19.58 3.33 52.03
C LEU A 209 19.76 4.10 53.34
N GLY A 210 19.10 5.27 53.48
CA GLY A 210 19.11 6.04 54.72
C GLY A 210 18.61 5.24 55.92
N ASN A 211 17.54 4.45 55.77
CA ASN A 211 16.99 3.58 56.83
C ASN A 211 17.97 2.46 57.20
N VAL A 212 18.71 1.92 56.23
CA VAL A 212 19.74 0.87 56.50
C VAL A 212 20.95 1.48 57.21
N ASP A 213 21.41 2.66 56.80
CA ASP A 213 22.53 3.39 57.41
C ASP A 213 22.23 3.74 58.87
N GLU A 214 20.99 4.21 59.14
CA GLU A 214 20.53 4.45 60.51
C GLU A 214 20.50 3.15 61.36
N SER A 215 20.05 2.05 60.74
CA SER A 215 20.04 0.73 61.40
C SER A 215 21.45 0.26 61.75
N ILE A 216 22.43 0.42 60.86
CA ILE A 216 23.85 0.09 61.10
C ILE A 216 24.42 0.99 62.21
N SER A 217 24.21 2.29 62.15
CA SER A 217 24.71 3.27 63.10
C SER A 217 24.15 3.00 64.50
N SER A 218 22.84 2.80 64.61
CA SER A 218 22.15 2.47 65.87
C SER A 218 22.68 1.17 66.48
N TYR A 219 22.83 0.13 65.65
CA TYR A 219 23.34 -1.16 66.11
C TYR A 219 24.79 -1.11 66.60
N LYS A 220 25.68 -0.42 65.88
CA LYS A 220 27.11 -0.21 66.27
C LYS A 220 27.21 0.59 67.56
N SER A 221 26.40 1.60 67.75
CA SER A 221 26.39 2.42 68.95
C SER A 221 25.86 1.68 70.21
N GLN A 222 24.84 0.86 70.04
CA GLN A 222 24.26 0.10 71.15
C GLN A 222 25.14 -1.07 71.65
N ASN A 223 25.97 -1.66 70.79
CA ASN A 223 26.70 -2.89 71.11
C ASN A 223 28.20 -2.68 71.39
N LEU A 224 28.73 -1.43 71.36
CA LEU A 224 30.13 -1.07 71.64
C LEU A 224 31.18 -2.00 70.97
N LEU A 225 30.96 -2.39 69.72
CA LEU A 225 31.79 -3.38 69.02
C LEU A 225 33.08 -2.73 68.47
N PRO A 226 34.29 -3.09 69.00
CA PRO A 226 35.53 -2.76 68.38
C PRO A 226 35.72 -3.62 67.12
N ASP A 227 36.44 -3.09 66.19
CA ASP A 227 36.78 -3.54 64.86
C ASP A 227 36.92 -5.07 64.68
N VAL A 228 35.93 -5.71 64.05
CA VAL A 228 35.87 -7.14 63.74
C VAL A 228 36.74 -7.45 62.49
N GLN A 229 37.47 -6.46 62.00
CA GLN A 229 38.15 -6.52 60.73
C GLN A 229 39.39 -7.46 60.68
N ALA A 230 40.00 -7.78 61.83
CA ALA A 230 41.24 -8.55 61.83
C ALA A 230 41.06 -10.08 61.60
N ALA A 231 39.91 -10.67 61.92
CA ALA A 231 39.63 -12.10 61.70
C ALA A 231 38.94 -12.42 60.36
N ALA A 232 38.35 -11.41 59.74
CA ALA A 232 37.57 -11.55 58.51
C ALA A 232 38.37 -11.46 57.20
N SER A 233 39.61 -10.94 57.24
CA SER A 233 40.38 -10.64 56.03
C SER A 233 40.75 -11.87 55.17
N MET A 234 40.94 -13.03 55.78
CA MET A 234 41.24 -14.26 55.02
C MET A 234 40.04 -14.92 54.34
N TYR A 235 38.85 -14.61 54.78
CA TYR A 235 37.61 -15.14 54.19
C TYR A 235 36.87 -14.15 53.27
N MET A 236 37.25 -12.88 53.32
CA MET A 236 36.67 -11.83 52.51
C MET A 236 36.93 -12.00 51.00
N GLU A 237 38.07 -12.53 50.63
CA GLU A 237 38.42 -12.64 49.21
C GLU A 237 37.57 -13.66 48.47
N GLN A 238 37.32 -14.83 49.06
CA GLN A 238 36.48 -15.89 48.48
C GLN A 238 34.97 -15.61 48.63
N SER A 239 34.57 -14.96 49.73
CA SER A 239 33.17 -14.50 49.93
C SER A 239 32.87 -13.23 49.13
N SER A 240 33.86 -12.39 48.86
CA SER A 240 33.72 -11.12 48.13
C SER A 240 33.21 -11.34 46.70
N GLU A 241 33.79 -12.32 46.00
CA GLU A 241 33.36 -12.62 44.62
C GLU A 241 31.94 -13.20 44.58
N THR A 242 31.60 -14.15 45.44
CA THR A 242 30.25 -14.70 45.55
C THR A 242 29.24 -13.65 46.00
N SER A 243 29.61 -12.77 46.93
CA SER A 243 28.77 -11.67 47.37
C SER A 243 28.56 -10.63 46.26
N SER A 244 29.57 -10.36 45.46
CA SER A 244 29.46 -9.45 44.28
C SER A 244 28.54 -10.03 43.23
N GLN A 245 28.61 -11.34 42.97
CA GLN A 245 27.69 -12.02 42.05
C GLN A 245 26.25 -12.01 42.55
N ILE A 246 26.04 -12.33 43.84
CA ILE A 246 24.71 -12.24 44.50
C ILE A 246 24.18 -10.80 44.42
N LEU A 247 25.04 -9.81 44.62
CA LEU A 247 24.71 -8.40 44.54
C LEU A 247 24.21 -8.02 43.14
N ALA A 248 24.97 -8.40 42.11
CA ALA A 248 24.60 -8.13 40.70
C ALA A 248 23.25 -8.79 40.35
N LEU A 249 23.06 -10.07 40.73
CA LEU A 249 21.80 -10.77 40.47
C LEU A 249 20.62 -10.19 41.27
N ASN A 250 20.82 -9.76 42.51
CA ASN A 250 19.77 -9.08 43.30
C ASN A 250 19.40 -7.71 42.67
N THR A 251 20.34 -7.01 42.10
CA THR A 251 20.06 -5.77 41.38
C THR A 251 19.17 -6.04 40.16
N GLN A 252 19.52 -7.03 39.35
CA GLN A 252 18.70 -7.46 38.23
C GLN A 252 17.30 -7.94 38.65
N LEU A 253 17.24 -8.74 39.73
CA LEU A 253 15.99 -9.23 40.28
C LEU A 253 15.08 -8.09 40.77
N SER A 254 15.64 -7.10 41.45
CA SER A 254 14.91 -5.92 41.90
C SER A 254 14.32 -5.14 40.73
N MET A 255 15.10 -4.97 39.66
CA MET A 255 14.63 -4.30 38.44
C MET A 255 13.55 -5.12 37.76
N ALA A 256 13.73 -6.43 37.60
CA ALA A 256 12.73 -7.31 37.00
C ALA A 256 11.41 -7.28 37.77
N ARG A 257 11.45 -7.37 39.10
CA ARG A 257 10.25 -7.29 39.95
C ARG A 257 9.58 -5.94 39.89
N TYR A 258 10.34 -4.86 39.79
CA TYR A 258 9.77 -3.53 39.66
C TYR A 258 9.05 -3.35 38.33
N ILE A 259 9.69 -3.70 37.21
CA ILE A 259 9.05 -3.63 35.88
C ILE A 259 7.80 -4.53 35.84
N ARG A 260 7.88 -5.72 36.40
CA ARG A 260 6.74 -6.64 36.52
C ARG A 260 5.56 -6.00 37.25
N ASN A 261 5.82 -5.35 38.41
CA ASN A 261 4.80 -4.68 39.20
C ASN A 261 4.24 -3.44 38.49
N TYR A 262 5.10 -2.67 37.83
CA TYR A 262 4.69 -1.56 36.95
C TYR A 262 3.70 -2.05 35.87
N LEU A 263 4.05 -3.15 35.20
CA LEU A 263 3.18 -3.74 34.19
C LEU A 263 1.90 -4.36 34.75
N ALA A 264 1.91 -4.86 35.96
CA ALA A 264 0.72 -5.45 36.62
C ALA A 264 -0.24 -4.37 37.18
N GLY A 265 0.21 -3.14 37.36
CA GLY A 265 -0.60 -2.04 37.90
C GLY A 265 -1.76 -1.61 36.98
N ALA A 266 -2.89 -1.25 37.60
CA ALA A 266 -4.09 -0.80 36.86
C ALA A 266 -3.89 0.51 36.08
N THR A 267 -2.92 1.32 36.45
CA THR A 267 -2.57 2.58 35.78
C THR A 267 -1.70 2.41 34.55
N ALA A 268 -1.19 1.19 34.31
CA ALA A 268 -0.28 0.90 33.18
C ALA A 268 -1.01 0.67 31.85
N ASP A 269 -2.35 0.73 31.81
CA ASP A 269 -3.09 0.68 30.57
C ASP A 269 -2.81 1.98 29.77
N ASN A 270 -2.39 1.81 28.53
CA ASN A 270 -2.04 2.91 27.61
C ASN A 270 -0.78 3.73 27.96
N GLN A 271 0.10 3.21 28.83
CA GLN A 271 1.39 3.83 29.15
C GLN A 271 2.56 3.13 28.45
N LEU A 272 3.61 3.89 28.19
CA LEU A 272 4.87 3.35 27.67
C LEU A 272 5.61 2.59 28.77
N ILE A 273 6.22 1.48 28.39
CA ILE A 273 7.12 0.76 29.27
C ILE A 273 8.49 1.42 29.21
N PRO A 274 9.14 1.71 30.37
CA PRO A 274 10.48 2.30 30.36
C PRO A 274 11.45 1.49 29.52
N ALA A 275 12.08 2.13 28.54
CA ALA A 275 13.18 1.55 27.78
C ALA A 275 14.45 1.54 28.64
N ASN A 276 15.40 0.65 28.36
CA ASN A 276 16.62 0.51 29.13
C ASN A 276 16.34 0.21 30.62
N SER A 277 15.43 -0.72 30.84
CA SER A 277 14.92 -1.12 32.17
C SER A 277 15.97 -1.74 33.09
N GLY A 278 17.19 -1.97 32.59
CA GLY A 278 18.26 -2.63 33.34
C GLY A 278 18.07 -4.16 33.48
N ILE A 279 17.12 -4.74 32.79
CA ILE A 279 16.96 -6.18 32.69
C ILE A 279 17.96 -6.68 31.61
N GLU A 280 18.92 -7.49 32.03
CA GLU A 280 19.93 -8.05 31.11
C GLU A 280 19.34 -9.23 30.30
N SER A 281 18.26 -8.96 29.56
CA SER A 281 17.63 -9.92 28.67
C SER A 281 17.23 -9.24 27.36
N SER A 282 18.00 -9.50 26.31
CA SER A 282 17.74 -8.95 24.97
C SER A 282 16.35 -9.33 24.42
N ALA A 283 15.81 -10.46 24.83
CA ALA A 283 14.46 -10.90 24.45
C ALA A 283 13.38 -10.01 25.08
N ILE A 284 13.51 -9.68 26.36
CA ILE A 284 12.56 -8.82 27.09
C ILE A 284 12.68 -7.39 26.58
N GLU A 285 13.89 -6.89 26.37
CA GLU A 285 14.11 -5.54 25.80
C GLU A 285 13.48 -5.39 24.43
N LYS A 286 13.61 -6.41 23.57
CA LYS A 286 12.96 -6.42 22.26
C LYS A 286 11.44 -6.37 22.36
N GLN A 287 10.85 -7.19 23.24
CA GLN A 287 9.40 -7.20 23.47
C GLN A 287 8.89 -5.84 23.98
N ILE A 288 9.63 -5.20 24.90
CA ILE A 288 9.33 -3.85 25.40
C ILE A 288 9.39 -2.82 24.28
N SER A 289 10.40 -2.88 23.43
CA SER A 289 10.54 -1.96 22.29
C SER A 289 9.39 -2.11 21.28
N GLU A 290 9.01 -3.34 20.98
CA GLU A 290 7.87 -3.64 20.09
C GLU A 290 6.55 -3.14 20.68
N TYR A 291 6.33 -3.37 21.98
CA TYR A 291 5.16 -2.86 22.71
C TYR A 291 5.10 -1.32 22.65
N ASN A 292 6.19 -0.63 22.98
CA ASN A 292 6.24 0.83 22.97
C ASN A 292 5.96 1.39 21.57
N THR A 293 6.51 0.76 20.53
CA THR A 293 6.24 1.14 19.14
C THR A 293 4.75 1.02 18.78
N LEU A 294 4.13 -0.09 19.20
CA LEU A 294 2.70 -0.29 18.95
C LEU A 294 1.83 0.69 19.77
N GLN A 295 2.24 0.96 21.03
CA GLN A 295 1.54 1.91 21.91
C GLN A 295 1.57 3.33 21.36
N LEU A 296 2.71 3.79 20.85
CA LEU A 296 2.83 5.10 20.22
C LEU A 296 1.93 5.21 19.00
N ARG A 297 1.94 4.20 18.11
CA ARG A 297 1.05 4.15 16.94
C ARG A 297 -0.42 4.19 17.33
N ARG A 298 -0.79 3.46 18.38
CA ARG A 298 -2.16 3.48 18.92
C ARG A 298 -2.55 4.86 19.42
N ASN A 299 -1.65 5.53 20.15
CA ASN A 299 -1.89 6.86 20.68
C ASN A 299 -2.08 7.89 19.55
N ASP A 300 -1.24 7.83 18.51
CA ASP A 300 -1.36 8.69 17.33
C ASP A 300 -2.67 8.44 16.58
N LEU A 301 -3.06 7.17 16.43
CA LEU A 301 -4.33 6.83 15.79
C LEU A 301 -5.52 7.40 16.58
N VAL A 302 -5.53 7.26 17.89
CA VAL A 302 -6.62 7.74 18.75
C VAL A 302 -6.66 9.26 18.81
N ALA A 303 -5.49 9.94 18.83
CA ALA A 303 -5.42 11.40 18.77
C ALA A 303 -6.02 11.97 17.48
N ASN A 304 -5.94 11.22 16.38
CA ASN A 304 -6.44 11.65 15.07
C ASN A 304 -7.80 11.01 14.68
N SER A 305 -8.40 10.16 15.52
CA SER A 305 -9.69 9.54 15.23
C SER A 305 -10.57 9.43 16.49
N SER A 306 -10.79 8.23 16.98
CA SER A 306 -11.58 7.96 18.18
C SER A 306 -11.15 6.64 18.79
N GLU A 307 -11.27 6.49 20.11
CA GLU A 307 -11.09 5.21 20.80
C GLU A 307 -12.01 4.08 20.27
N LYS A 308 -13.12 4.45 19.63
CA LYS A 308 -14.07 3.50 19.02
C LYS A 308 -13.65 3.02 17.63
N ASN A 309 -12.52 3.50 17.11
CA ASN A 309 -12.00 3.05 15.82
C ASN A 309 -11.68 1.54 15.90
N PRO A 310 -12.22 0.69 14.98
CA PRO A 310 -11.96 -0.75 14.97
C PRO A 310 -10.46 -1.10 14.99
N LEU A 311 -9.64 -0.31 14.31
CA LEU A 311 -8.19 -0.51 14.27
C LEU A 311 -7.54 -0.21 15.64
N ALA A 312 -8.02 0.81 16.37
CA ALA A 312 -7.57 1.11 17.72
C ALA A 312 -7.92 -0.02 18.69
N ILE A 313 -9.12 -0.57 18.58
CA ILE A 313 -9.57 -1.72 19.39
C ILE A 313 -8.71 -2.98 19.14
N ASP A 314 -8.35 -3.22 17.88
CA ASP A 314 -7.46 -4.34 17.52
C ASP A 314 -6.02 -4.12 18.03
N MET A 315 -5.53 -2.89 18.00
CA MET A 315 -4.25 -2.53 18.61
C MET A 315 -4.29 -2.70 20.12
N ASP A 316 -5.36 -2.28 20.80
CA ASP A 316 -5.53 -2.48 22.25
C ASP A 316 -5.52 -3.96 22.64
N ARG A 317 -6.17 -4.81 21.84
CA ARG A 317 -6.13 -6.26 22.03
C ARG A 317 -4.71 -6.82 21.88
N SER A 318 -4.00 -6.37 20.86
CA SER A 318 -2.61 -6.77 20.60
C SER A 318 -1.68 -6.31 21.73
N LEU A 319 -1.81 -5.06 22.18
CA LEU A 319 -1.05 -4.49 23.30
C LEU A 319 -1.29 -5.28 24.60
N LYS A 320 -2.55 -5.63 24.88
CA LYS A 320 -2.88 -6.47 26.05
C LYS A 320 -2.22 -7.85 25.99
N ASN A 321 -2.21 -8.47 24.82
CA ASN A 321 -1.56 -9.77 24.62
C ASN A 321 -0.03 -9.65 24.75
N MET A 322 0.57 -8.62 24.15
CA MET A 322 2.01 -8.36 24.28
C MET A 322 2.41 -8.09 25.73
N ARG A 323 1.63 -7.28 26.45
CA ARG A 323 1.84 -7.01 27.88
C ARG A 323 1.82 -8.30 28.70
N ALA A 324 0.84 -9.18 28.48
CA ALA A 324 0.79 -10.48 29.15
C ALA A 324 2.00 -11.36 28.83
N ALA A 325 2.45 -11.37 27.57
CA ALA A 325 3.65 -12.08 27.14
C ALA A 325 4.92 -11.53 27.80
N ILE A 326 5.05 -10.20 27.89
CA ILE A 326 6.18 -9.54 28.58
C ILE A 326 6.18 -9.90 30.07
N ILE A 327 5.03 -9.83 30.74
CA ILE A 327 4.92 -10.24 32.17
C ILE A 327 5.37 -11.69 32.35
N THR A 328 4.91 -12.59 31.47
CA THR A 328 5.32 -14.01 31.53
C THR A 328 6.83 -14.18 31.32
N SER A 329 7.41 -13.44 30.37
CA SER A 329 8.86 -13.45 30.11
C SER A 329 9.66 -12.96 31.33
N ILE A 330 9.18 -11.89 31.98
CA ILE A 330 9.77 -11.32 33.18
C ILE A 330 9.62 -12.30 34.38
N ASP A 331 8.48 -12.93 34.57
CA ASP A 331 8.26 -13.91 35.62
C ASP A 331 9.20 -15.13 35.48
N ASN A 332 9.41 -15.60 34.24
CA ASN A 332 10.41 -16.64 33.96
C ASN A 332 11.84 -16.18 34.26
N HIS A 333 12.17 -14.93 33.91
CA HIS A 333 13.48 -14.36 34.21
C HIS A 333 13.71 -14.20 35.70
N ILE A 334 12.70 -13.70 36.44
CA ILE A 334 12.69 -13.64 37.92
C ILE A 334 12.95 -15.03 38.53
N THR A 335 12.25 -16.07 38.07
CA THR A 335 12.43 -17.44 38.54
C THR A 335 13.85 -17.93 38.30
N THR A 336 14.44 -17.60 37.16
CA THR A 336 15.83 -17.93 36.82
C THR A 336 16.81 -17.23 37.76
N LEU A 337 16.63 -15.92 37.97
CA LEU A 337 17.45 -15.14 38.91
C LEU A 337 17.33 -15.62 40.33
N ASP A 338 16.12 -15.88 40.84
CA ASP A 338 15.87 -16.42 42.18
C ASP A 338 16.58 -17.77 42.35
N THR A 339 16.54 -18.65 41.33
CA THR A 339 17.23 -19.96 41.37
C THR A 339 18.75 -19.80 41.43
N GLN A 340 19.32 -18.88 40.63
CA GLN A 340 20.76 -18.58 40.64
C GLN A 340 21.20 -18.03 42.01
N ILE A 341 20.46 -17.04 42.54
CA ILE A 341 20.72 -16.43 43.83
C ILE A 341 20.67 -17.50 44.95
N ALA A 342 19.63 -18.35 44.94
CA ALA A 342 19.50 -19.43 45.92
C ALA A 342 20.66 -20.44 45.84
N GLY A 343 21.17 -20.72 44.63
CA GLY A 343 22.35 -21.56 44.42
C GLY A 343 23.61 -20.96 45.04
N LEU A 344 23.87 -19.67 44.75
CA LEU A 344 25.02 -18.94 45.30
C LEU A 344 24.92 -18.76 46.82
N GLN A 345 23.73 -18.48 47.36
CA GLN A 345 23.47 -18.37 48.81
C GLN A 345 23.72 -19.69 49.56
N ARG A 346 23.35 -20.84 48.98
CA ARG A 346 23.66 -22.16 49.56
C ARG A 346 25.16 -22.39 49.60
N SER A 347 25.89 -22.03 48.51
CA SER A 347 27.35 -22.13 48.49
C SER A 347 28.01 -21.23 49.55
N GLU A 348 27.50 -19.99 49.71
CA GLU A 348 27.96 -19.04 50.71
C GLU A 348 27.66 -19.55 52.15
N GLN A 349 26.45 -20.10 52.37
CA GLN A 349 26.09 -20.71 53.67
C GLN A 349 26.99 -21.91 54.04
N GLN A 350 27.34 -22.75 53.05
CA GLN A 350 28.28 -23.86 53.30
C GLN A 350 29.67 -23.36 53.68
N THR A 351 30.13 -22.27 53.02
CA THR A 351 31.41 -21.63 53.36
C THR A 351 31.34 -20.96 54.73
N THR A 352 30.25 -20.27 55.04
CA THR A 352 30.04 -19.59 56.34
C THR A 352 29.81 -20.58 57.49
N ALA A 353 29.16 -21.73 57.25
CA ALA A 353 28.97 -22.78 58.29
C ALA A 353 30.32 -23.39 58.73
N ARG A 354 31.33 -23.41 57.87
CA ARG A 354 32.72 -23.83 58.24
C ARG A 354 33.44 -22.79 59.11
N ILE A 355 32.96 -21.54 59.16
CA ILE A 355 33.52 -20.42 59.92
C ILE A 355 32.77 -20.19 61.24
N ALA A 356 31.55 -20.70 61.38
CA ALA A 356 30.63 -20.34 62.48
C ALA A 356 30.93 -21.01 63.80
N ALA A 357 32.12 -20.81 64.34
CA ALA A 357 32.37 -21.02 65.77
C ALA A 357 32.25 -19.72 66.57
N ASN A 358 31.78 -18.56 66.05
CA ASN A 358 31.69 -17.28 66.76
C ASN A 358 30.55 -16.31 66.27
N PRO A 359 30.16 -15.35 67.11
CA PRO A 359 28.83 -15.21 67.68
C PRO A 359 27.77 -14.42 66.90
N THR A 360 26.52 -14.52 67.37
CA THR A 360 25.23 -14.05 66.85
C THR A 360 25.22 -12.55 66.41
N GLN A 361 26.04 -11.69 66.99
CA GLN A 361 26.10 -10.26 66.79
C GLN A 361 26.77 -9.88 65.44
N GLY A 362 27.83 -10.63 65.07
CA GLY A 362 28.51 -10.41 63.78
C GLY A 362 27.66 -10.78 62.56
N LYS A 363 26.78 -11.80 62.71
CA LYS A 363 25.89 -12.23 61.63
C LYS A 363 24.85 -11.17 61.25
N TYR A 364 24.27 -10.48 62.27
CA TYR A 364 23.29 -9.44 62.02
C TYR A 364 23.93 -8.23 61.29
N LEU A 365 25.06 -7.74 61.79
CA LEU A 365 25.77 -6.62 61.19
C LEU A 365 26.17 -6.95 59.75
N LEU A 366 26.72 -8.13 59.50
CA LEU A 366 27.10 -8.58 58.14
C LEU A 366 25.91 -8.64 57.18
N SER A 367 24.72 -9.04 57.68
CA SER A 367 23.50 -9.09 56.86
C SER A 367 23.01 -7.70 56.48
N VAL A 368 23.07 -6.74 57.44
CA VAL A 368 22.65 -5.36 57.20
C VAL A 368 23.66 -4.60 56.30
N GLU A 369 24.96 -4.80 56.53
CA GLU A 369 26.03 -4.27 55.67
C GLU A 369 25.92 -4.83 54.25
N ARG A 370 25.52 -6.09 54.07
CA ARG A 370 25.23 -6.66 52.76
C ARG A 370 24.02 -5.98 52.11
N GLN A 371 22.95 -5.73 52.88
CA GLN A 371 21.79 -4.99 52.36
C GLN A 371 22.17 -3.57 51.95
N GLN A 372 23.01 -2.88 52.73
CA GLN A 372 23.56 -1.57 52.39
C GLN A 372 24.29 -1.62 51.05
N LYS A 373 25.26 -2.53 50.88
CA LYS A 373 26.02 -2.68 49.62
C LYS A 373 25.13 -3.00 48.43
N VAL A 374 24.08 -3.84 48.59
CA VAL A 374 23.12 -4.12 47.54
C VAL A 374 22.39 -2.83 47.10
N LYS A 375 21.92 -2.06 48.09
CA LYS A 375 21.19 -0.80 47.82
C LYS A 375 22.08 0.27 47.23
N GLU A 376 23.31 0.38 47.71
CA GLU A 376 24.32 1.29 47.19
C GLU A 376 24.67 0.98 45.72
N ALA A 377 24.90 -0.32 45.41
CA ALA A 377 25.17 -0.72 44.04
C ALA A 377 23.97 -0.49 43.10
N LEU A 378 22.73 -0.73 43.61
CA LEU A 378 21.52 -0.45 42.87
C LEU A 378 21.36 1.08 42.63
N TYR A 379 21.67 1.89 43.64
CA TYR A 379 21.67 3.36 43.52
C TYR A 379 22.65 3.84 42.43
N LEU A 380 23.89 3.38 42.50
CA LEU A 380 24.92 3.72 41.51
C LEU A 380 24.55 3.25 40.09
N PHE A 381 23.99 2.03 39.99
CA PHE A 381 23.49 1.52 38.71
C PHE A 381 22.37 2.38 38.14
N LEU A 382 21.40 2.81 38.96
CA LEU A 382 20.32 3.70 38.54
C LEU A 382 20.84 5.08 38.12
N LEU A 383 21.83 5.64 38.83
CA LEU A 383 22.52 6.86 38.42
C LEU A 383 23.17 6.71 37.05
N GLN A 384 23.91 5.61 36.85
CA GLN A 384 24.50 5.32 35.53
C GLN A 384 23.41 5.24 34.45
N LYS A 385 22.30 4.56 34.72
CA LYS A 385 21.20 4.45 33.75
C LYS A 385 20.52 5.80 33.48
N ARG A 386 20.43 6.67 34.48
CA ARG A 386 19.95 8.04 34.29
C ARG A 386 20.85 8.81 33.33
N GLU A 387 22.16 8.78 33.58
CA GLU A 387 23.15 9.45 32.72
C GLU A 387 23.12 8.91 31.28
N GLU A 388 23.06 7.57 31.11
CA GLU A 388 22.91 6.93 29.80
C GLU A 388 21.65 7.39 29.08
N ASN A 389 20.53 7.51 29.80
CA ASN A 389 19.26 7.98 29.24
C ASN A 389 19.31 9.47 28.85
N GLU A 390 19.88 10.33 29.69
CA GLU A 390 20.07 11.75 29.42
C GLU A 390 20.99 11.97 28.21
N LEU A 391 22.09 11.21 28.11
CA LEU A 391 22.95 11.20 26.93
C LEU A 391 22.22 10.75 25.68
N SER A 392 21.42 9.68 25.77
CA SER A 392 20.60 9.20 24.65
C SER A 392 19.60 10.25 24.17
N GLN A 393 18.98 10.99 25.10
CA GLN A 393 18.08 12.08 24.78
C GLN A 393 18.80 13.27 24.11
N ALA A 394 19.96 13.65 24.65
CA ALA A 394 20.74 14.77 24.13
C ALA A 394 21.30 14.52 22.71
N PHE A 395 21.63 13.27 22.40
CA PHE A 395 22.18 12.85 21.11
C PHE A 395 21.16 12.19 20.18
N THR A 396 19.86 12.41 20.39
CA THR A 396 18.83 11.89 19.48
C THR A 396 18.98 12.56 18.11
N ALA A 397 19.57 11.84 17.16
CA ALA A 397 19.70 12.24 15.77
C ALA A 397 18.58 11.60 14.93
N TYR A 398 18.34 12.14 13.75
CA TYR A 398 17.42 11.55 12.79
C TYR A 398 17.85 10.13 12.43
N ASN A 399 16.88 9.23 12.31
CA ASN A 399 17.10 7.85 11.89
C ASN A 399 17.36 7.73 10.38
N THR A 400 16.98 8.76 9.62
CA THR A 400 17.09 8.76 8.16
C THR A 400 18.06 9.83 7.68
N ARG A 401 18.73 9.52 6.56
CA ARG A 401 19.53 10.47 5.80
C ARG A 401 19.02 10.51 4.37
N VAL A 402 18.70 11.69 3.91
CA VAL A 402 18.36 11.90 2.49
C VAL A 402 19.62 11.69 1.66
N ILE A 403 19.60 10.68 0.79
CA ILE A 403 20.70 10.35 -0.13
C ILE A 403 20.55 11.20 -1.39
N THR A 404 19.35 11.23 -1.96
CA THR A 404 18.99 12.03 -3.12
C THR A 404 17.79 12.88 -2.77
N PRO A 405 17.89 14.22 -2.85
CA PRO A 405 16.73 15.09 -2.66
C PRO A 405 15.61 14.74 -3.64
N PRO A 406 14.34 15.00 -3.30
CA PRO A 406 13.26 14.88 -4.25
C PRO A 406 13.51 15.70 -5.51
N TYR A 407 13.31 15.08 -6.64
CA TYR A 407 13.37 15.74 -7.95
C TYR A 407 12.29 15.17 -8.85
N GLY A 408 11.66 16.01 -9.64
CA GLY A 408 10.62 15.60 -10.58
C GLY A 408 11.14 15.49 -12.00
N ASP A 409 10.67 14.48 -12.74
CA ASP A 409 10.89 14.39 -14.18
C ASP A 409 9.90 15.34 -14.88
N LEU A 410 10.39 16.06 -15.88
CA LEU A 410 9.57 16.93 -16.74
C LEU A 410 8.72 16.14 -17.73
N THR A 411 8.99 14.84 -17.90
CA THR A 411 8.22 13.97 -18.77
C THR A 411 7.00 13.40 -18.06
N PRO A 412 5.76 13.63 -18.56
CA PRO A 412 4.57 13.08 -17.96
C PRO A 412 4.60 11.54 -17.93
N THR A 413 4.39 10.96 -16.76
CA THR A 413 4.30 9.49 -16.56
C THR A 413 2.92 8.95 -16.94
N SER A 414 1.89 9.80 -16.94
CA SER A 414 0.51 9.47 -17.33
C SER A 414 -0.10 10.65 -18.11
N PRO A 415 -0.90 10.36 -19.14
CA PRO A 415 -1.24 9.06 -19.70
C PRO A 415 -0.07 8.42 -20.46
N ALA A 416 0.09 7.11 -20.38
CA ALA A 416 1.13 6.35 -21.08
C ALA A 416 0.84 6.33 -22.60
N LYS A 417 1.43 7.27 -23.35
CA LYS A 417 1.17 7.48 -24.79
C LYS A 417 1.32 6.20 -25.61
N MET A 418 2.32 5.38 -25.31
CA MET A 418 2.56 4.10 -26.01
C MET A 418 1.43 3.10 -25.78
N ASN A 419 0.92 2.99 -24.56
CA ASN A 419 -0.18 2.06 -24.25
C ASN A 419 -1.48 2.47 -24.93
N ILE A 420 -1.75 3.79 -24.98
CA ILE A 420 -2.91 4.33 -25.69
C ILE A 420 -2.79 4.10 -27.19
N LEU A 421 -1.60 4.34 -27.76
CA LEU A 421 -1.34 4.10 -29.19
C LEU A 421 -1.50 2.61 -29.53
N LEU A 422 -0.96 1.73 -28.69
CA LEU A 422 -1.07 0.28 -28.88
C LEU A 422 -2.53 -0.17 -28.77
N ALA A 423 -3.28 0.32 -27.78
CA ALA A 423 -4.72 0.06 -27.66
C ALA A 423 -5.51 0.56 -28.87
N ALA A 424 -5.19 1.76 -29.36
CA ALA A 424 -5.82 2.31 -30.56
C ALA A 424 -5.54 1.48 -31.82
N ILE A 425 -4.30 0.99 -32.00
CA ILE A 425 -3.92 0.09 -33.10
C ILE A 425 -4.68 -1.23 -33.00
N VAL A 426 -4.72 -1.84 -31.81
CA VAL A 426 -5.44 -3.11 -31.59
C VAL A 426 -6.93 -2.94 -31.89
N LEU A 427 -7.57 -1.90 -31.38
CA LEU A 427 -8.98 -1.61 -31.66
C LEU A 427 -9.21 -1.29 -33.14
N GLY A 428 -8.31 -0.51 -33.74
CA GLY A 428 -8.36 -0.17 -35.17
C GLY A 428 -8.27 -1.40 -36.10
N LEU A 429 -7.55 -2.45 -35.67
CA LEU A 429 -7.47 -3.72 -36.42
C LEU A 429 -8.65 -4.66 -36.10
N LEU A 430 -9.10 -4.70 -34.86
CA LEU A 430 -10.18 -5.60 -34.41
C LEU A 430 -11.53 -5.23 -35.05
N ILE A 431 -11.83 -3.94 -35.15
CA ILE A 431 -13.12 -3.48 -35.71
C ILE A 431 -13.30 -3.93 -37.15
N PRO A 432 -12.35 -3.68 -38.11
CA PRO A 432 -12.47 -4.17 -39.51
C PRO A 432 -12.58 -5.68 -39.58
N VAL A 433 -11.78 -6.42 -38.79
CA VAL A 433 -11.84 -7.89 -38.75
C VAL A 433 -13.20 -8.37 -38.29
N ALA A 434 -13.76 -7.77 -37.23
CA ALA A 434 -15.10 -8.11 -36.73
C ALA A 434 -16.18 -7.83 -37.78
N VAL A 435 -16.08 -6.70 -38.48
CA VAL A 435 -17.02 -6.35 -39.56
C VAL A 435 -16.94 -7.34 -40.72
N ILE A 436 -15.71 -7.70 -41.16
CA ILE A 436 -15.50 -8.68 -42.22
C ILE A 436 -16.04 -10.05 -41.80
N PHE A 437 -15.72 -10.47 -40.57
CA PHE A 437 -16.21 -11.74 -40.01
C PHE A 437 -17.75 -11.79 -39.94
N MET A 438 -18.37 -10.70 -39.49
CA MET A 438 -19.83 -10.59 -39.42
C MET A 438 -20.45 -10.63 -40.84
N ARG A 439 -19.91 -9.90 -41.78
CA ARG A 439 -20.37 -9.94 -43.20
C ARG A 439 -20.18 -11.31 -43.82
N GLU A 440 -19.09 -12.00 -43.51
CA GLU A 440 -18.82 -13.33 -44.04
C GLU A 440 -19.73 -14.37 -43.38
N SER A 441 -19.95 -14.30 -42.05
CA SER A 441 -20.85 -15.17 -41.31
C SER A 441 -22.33 -15.01 -41.74
N MET A 442 -22.73 -13.81 -42.16
CA MET A 442 -24.08 -13.53 -42.66
C MET A 442 -24.23 -13.86 -44.15
N ASN A 443 -23.16 -14.28 -44.83
CA ASN A 443 -23.22 -14.56 -46.27
C ASN A 443 -23.71 -15.99 -46.52
N THR A 444 -24.96 -16.10 -46.89
CA THR A 444 -25.64 -17.41 -47.20
C THR A 444 -25.46 -17.87 -48.65
N ARG A 445 -24.60 -17.20 -49.44
CA ARG A 445 -24.39 -17.58 -50.84
C ARG A 445 -23.42 -18.73 -50.96
N LEU A 446 -23.82 -19.74 -51.71
CA LEU A 446 -22.95 -20.86 -52.05
C LEU A 446 -21.86 -20.37 -53.03
N ARG A 447 -20.61 -20.63 -52.72
CA ARG A 447 -19.43 -20.20 -53.49
C ARG A 447 -18.72 -21.35 -54.23
N GLY A 448 -18.97 -22.55 -53.79
CA GLY A 448 -18.32 -23.70 -54.40
C GLY A 448 -18.62 -25.02 -53.71
N ARG A 449 -17.94 -26.07 -54.13
CA ARG A 449 -18.14 -27.43 -53.66
C ARG A 449 -17.95 -27.59 -52.14
N LYS A 450 -17.06 -26.81 -51.51
CA LYS A 450 -16.79 -26.88 -50.06
C LYS A 450 -18.00 -26.52 -49.21
N ASP A 451 -18.83 -25.61 -49.72
CA ASP A 451 -20.04 -25.20 -48.99
C ASP A 451 -21.13 -26.27 -49.00
N LEU A 452 -20.98 -27.29 -49.84
CA LEU A 452 -21.89 -28.42 -50.00
C LEU A 452 -21.39 -29.69 -49.33
N GLU A 453 -20.21 -29.75 -48.74
CA GLU A 453 -19.63 -30.94 -48.11
C GLU A 453 -20.48 -31.50 -46.95
N HIS A 454 -21.30 -30.65 -46.33
CA HIS A 454 -22.20 -31.04 -45.24
C HIS A 454 -23.54 -31.63 -45.72
N ILE A 455 -23.80 -31.63 -47.01
CA ILE A 455 -25.05 -32.15 -47.59
C ILE A 455 -24.83 -33.60 -47.99
N THR A 456 -25.69 -34.48 -47.51
CA THR A 456 -25.63 -35.93 -47.78
C THR A 456 -26.03 -36.33 -49.22
N ILE A 457 -26.44 -35.35 -50.04
CA ILE A 457 -26.83 -35.55 -51.43
C ILE A 457 -25.59 -35.64 -52.32
N PRO A 458 -25.48 -36.64 -53.23
CA PRO A 458 -24.34 -36.74 -54.13
C PRO A 458 -24.17 -35.51 -55.01
N PHE A 459 -22.95 -34.97 -55.03
CA PHE A 459 -22.60 -33.81 -55.86
C PHE A 459 -22.34 -34.28 -57.30
N ALA A 460 -23.20 -33.89 -58.22
CA ALA A 460 -23.13 -34.32 -59.61
C ALA A 460 -22.09 -33.55 -60.47
N GLY A 461 -21.89 -32.27 -60.18
CA GLY A 461 -20.93 -31.47 -60.92
C GLY A 461 -21.12 -29.96 -60.72
N GLU A 462 -20.11 -29.21 -61.14
CA GLU A 462 -20.10 -27.75 -61.12
C GLU A 462 -19.94 -27.25 -62.57
N ILE A 463 -20.83 -26.37 -62.99
CA ILE A 463 -20.79 -25.78 -64.30
C ILE A 463 -20.36 -24.31 -64.17
N PRO A 464 -19.20 -23.93 -64.67
CA PRO A 464 -18.77 -22.53 -64.61
C PRO A 464 -19.68 -21.64 -65.43
N LEU A 465 -19.85 -20.40 -64.94
CA LEU A 465 -20.61 -19.40 -65.68
C LEU A 465 -19.94 -19.20 -67.04
N ALA A 466 -20.67 -19.52 -68.14
CA ALA A 466 -20.18 -19.29 -69.50
C ALA A 466 -19.94 -17.80 -69.67
N ALA A 467 -18.65 -17.39 -69.78
CA ALA A 467 -18.30 -15.98 -69.98
C ALA A 467 -18.87 -15.51 -71.30
N THR A 468 -20.03 -14.85 -71.24
CA THR A 468 -20.55 -14.06 -72.35
C THR A 468 -19.68 -12.81 -72.46
N GLY A 469 -18.61 -12.92 -73.27
CA GLY A 469 -17.76 -11.78 -73.57
C GLY A 469 -18.59 -10.64 -74.12
N ARG A 470 -18.25 -9.42 -73.76
CA ARG A 470 -18.91 -8.12 -74.08
C ARG A 470 -19.10 -7.84 -75.54
N LYS A 471 -18.92 -8.80 -76.44
CA LYS A 471 -18.98 -8.68 -77.91
C LYS A 471 -19.78 -9.76 -78.64
N LYS A 472 -20.83 -10.32 -78.04
CA LYS A 472 -21.84 -11.07 -78.82
C LYS A 472 -23.25 -10.62 -78.39
N LYS A 473 -23.74 -9.54 -79.01
CA LYS A 473 -25.15 -9.41 -79.34
C LYS A 473 -25.53 -10.62 -80.18
N GLN A 474 -26.63 -11.29 -79.78
CA GLN A 474 -27.20 -12.50 -80.35
C GLN A 474 -26.60 -13.78 -79.81
N ALA A 475 -26.99 -14.12 -78.60
CA ALA A 475 -27.23 -15.50 -78.21
C ALA A 475 -28.75 -15.64 -78.12
N GLU A 476 -29.36 -16.14 -79.19
CA GLU A 476 -30.75 -16.56 -79.22
C GLU A 476 -31.00 -17.57 -78.07
N ASP A 477 -32.18 -17.49 -77.52
CA ASP A 477 -32.74 -18.36 -76.50
C ASP A 477 -32.45 -19.85 -76.83
N GLY A 478 -31.84 -20.61 -75.92
CA GLY A 478 -31.65 -22.06 -76.06
C GLY A 478 -30.30 -22.52 -76.64
N THR A 479 -29.25 -21.73 -76.58
CA THR A 479 -28.00 -22.05 -77.27
C THR A 479 -27.28 -23.27 -76.64
N ILE A 480 -27.19 -24.35 -77.43
CA ILE A 480 -26.37 -25.51 -77.15
C ILE A 480 -24.90 -25.10 -77.32
N VAL A 481 -24.16 -25.06 -76.21
CA VAL A 481 -22.73 -24.69 -76.21
C VAL A 481 -21.81 -25.89 -76.34
N ILE A 482 -22.37 -27.07 -76.15
CA ILE A 482 -21.63 -28.33 -76.19
C ILE A 482 -21.44 -28.76 -77.64
N ARG A 483 -20.18 -28.94 -78.06
CA ARG A 483 -19.80 -29.36 -79.41
C ARG A 483 -18.80 -30.50 -79.35
N GLN A 484 -18.91 -31.43 -80.29
CA GLN A 484 -17.97 -32.54 -80.43
C GLN A 484 -16.55 -32.01 -80.72
N GLY A 485 -15.55 -32.47 -79.93
CA GLY A 485 -14.16 -32.05 -80.11
C GLY A 485 -13.75 -30.72 -79.45
N ASN A 486 -14.69 -29.95 -78.89
CA ASN A 486 -14.38 -28.73 -78.15
C ASN A 486 -13.90 -29.05 -76.73
N ARG A 487 -12.80 -28.41 -76.30
CA ARG A 487 -12.16 -28.64 -74.98
C ARG A 487 -12.19 -27.39 -74.10
N ASP A 488 -13.15 -26.53 -74.29
CA ASP A 488 -13.29 -25.40 -73.39
C ASP A 488 -13.77 -25.84 -72.00
N VAL A 489 -13.62 -24.96 -70.97
CA VAL A 489 -13.93 -25.26 -69.58
C VAL A 489 -15.39 -25.68 -69.40
N VAL A 490 -16.31 -25.09 -70.16
CA VAL A 490 -17.74 -25.43 -70.09
C VAL A 490 -18.03 -26.79 -70.66
N ASN A 491 -17.47 -27.14 -71.81
CA ASN A 491 -17.60 -28.48 -72.43
C ASN A 491 -17.04 -29.56 -71.50
N GLU A 492 -15.89 -29.30 -70.86
CA GLU A 492 -15.29 -30.26 -69.91
C GLU A 492 -16.15 -30.41 -68.67
N ALA A 493 -16.73 -29.34 -68.12
CA ALA A 493 -17.64 -29.38 -66.97
C ALA A 493 -18.89 -30.26 -67.28
N PHE A 494 -19.48 -30.10 -68.50
CA PHE A 494 -20.61 -30.96 -68.90
C PHE A 494 -20.20 -32.40 -69.16
N ARG A 495 -18.95 -32.63 -69.60
CA ARG A 495 -18.42 -33.98 -69.75
C ARG A 495 -18.27 -34.71 -68.39
N VAL A 496 -17.75 -33.97 -67.39
CA VAL A 496 -17.66 -34.47 -66.00
C VAL A 496 -19.06 -34.71 -65.43
N LEU A 497 -19.97 -33.71 -65.60
CA LEU A 497 -21.37 -33.86 -65.16
C LEU A 497 -22.02 -35.12 -65.76
N ARG A 498 -21.90 -35.31 -67.07
CA ARG A 498 -22.41 -36.51 -67.74
C ARG A 498 -21.83 -37.78 -67.14
N THR A 499 -20.50 -37.87 -67.00
CA THR A 499 -19.83 -39.05 -66.45
C THR A 499 -20.32 -39.35 -65.02
N ASN A 500 -20.46 -38.33 -64.18
CA ASN A 500 -20.96 -38.51 -62.83
C ASN A 500 -22.45 -38.96 -62.81
N LEU A 501 -23.28 -38.38 -63.71
CA LEU A 501 -24.66 -38.84 -63.86
C LEU A 501 -24.73 -40.27 -64.35
N GLU A 502 -23.88 -40.74 -65.29
CA GLU A 502 -23.79 -42.12 -65.72
C GLU A 502 -23.43 -43.05 -64.55
N PHE A 503 -22.47 -42.66 -63.72
CA PHE A 503 -22.13 -43.44 -62.51
C PHE A 503 -23.28 -43.52 -61.49
N MET A 504 -24.00 -42.39 -61.30
CA MET A 504 -25.13 -42.30 -60.38
C MET A 504 -26.32 -43.14 -60.83
N LEU A 505 -26.53 -43.25 -62.12
CA LEU A 505 -27.65 -43.99 -62.71
C LEU A 505 -27.36 -45.53 -62.78
N GLY A 506 -26.07 -45.92 -62.71
CA GLY A 506 -25.64 -47.28 -62.84
C GLY A 506 -25.88 -47.89 -64.25
N ASP A 507 -25.17 -48.96 -64.55
CA ASP A 507 -25.40 -49.71 -65.79
C ASP A 507 -26.69 -50.49 -65.68
N LYS A 508 -27.67 -50.21 -66.55
CA LYS A 508 -28.91 -50.97 -66.66
C LYS A 508 -28.84 -51.97 -67.77
N PRO A 509 -29.32 -53.19 -67.55
CA PRO A 509 -29.38 -54.22 -68.60
C PRO A 509 -30.22 -53.78 -69.81
N ALA A 510 -29.84 -54.25 -70.98
CA ALA A 510 -30.57 -54.02 -72.19
C ALA A 510 -32.04 -54.52 -72.10
N GLY A 511 -33.02 -53.64 -72.18
CA GLY A 511 -34.46 -53.94 -72.06
C GLY A 511 -35.22 -53.25 -70.94
N GLU A 512 -34.55 -52.54 -70.04
CA GLU A 512 -35.20 -51.71 -69.03
C GLU A 512 -35.61 -50.32 -69.57
N LYS A 513 -36.63 -49.71 -68.89
CA LYS A 513 -37.07 -48.34 -69.20
C LYS A 513 -35.94 -47.36 -69.17
N ALA A 514 -35.89 -46.44 -70.12
CA ALA A 514 -34.88 -45.41 -70.17
C ALA A 514 -34.88 -44.56 -68.88
N PRO A 515 -33.72 -44.21 -68.33
CA PRO A 515 -33.66 -43.36 -67.17
C PRO A 515 -34.24 -41.96 -67.43
N VAL A 516 -35.01 -41.47 -66.48
CA VAL A 516 -35.57 -40.12 -66.53
C VAL A 516 -34.82 -39.23 -65.55
N LEU A 517 -34.29 -38.12 -66.06
CA LEU A 517 -33.59 -37.10 -65.29
C LEU A 517 -34.49 -35.88 -65.18
N LEU A 518 -34.80 -35.47 -63.94
CA LEU A 518 -35.53 -34.24 -63.68
C LEU A 518 -34.57 -33.15 -63.18
N PHE A 519 -34.54 -32.02 -63.86
CA PHE A 519 -33.77 -30.84 -63.44
C PHE A 519 -34.72 -29.83 -62.80
N THR A 520 -34.47 -29.50 -61.54
CA THR A 520 -35.24 -28.49 -60.80
C THR A 520 -34.32 -27.47 -60.16
N SER A 521 -34.82 -26.30 -59.85
CA SER A 521 -34.16 -25.28 -59.09
C SER A 521 -35.15 -24.44 -58.29
N PHE A 522 -34.67 -23.85 -57.22
CA PHE A 522 -35.51 -23.00 -56.37
C PHE A 522 -35.88 -21.67 -57.05
N ASN A 523 -34.96 -21.04 -57.76
CA ASN A 523 -35.18 -19.73 -58.38
C ASN A 523 -35.39 -19.81 -59.89
N PRO A 524 -36.33 -18.98 -60.44
CA PRO A 524 -36.36 -18.76 -61.89
C PRO A 524 -35.07 -18.14 -62.39
N GLY A 525 -34.60 -18.47 -63.59
CA GLY A 525 -33.37 -17.95 -64.17
C GLY A 525 -32.09 -18.62 -63.64
N SER A 526 -32.16 -19.70 -62.86
CA SER A 526 -30.99 -20.43 -62.36
C SER A 526 -30.27 -21.27 -63.41
N GLY A 527 -30.65 -21.22 -64.68
CA GLY A 527 -30.03 -21.93 -65.77
C GLY A 527 -30.53 -23.38 -65.97
N LYS A 528 -31.69 -23.76 -65.46
CA LYS A 528 -32.29 -25.09 -65.60
C LYS A 528 -32.28 -25.56 -67.06
N THR A 529 -32.95 -24.81 -67.94
CA THR A 529 -33.06 -25.12 -69.36
C THR A 529 -31.69 -25.22 -70.01
N PHE A 530 -30.78 -24.30 -69.70
CA PHE A 530 -29.42 -24.33 -70.18
C PHE A 530 -28.69 -25.62 -69.78
N ILE A 531 -28.76 -26.00 -68.52
CA ILE A 531 -28.11 -27.24 -68.00
C ILE A 531 -28.78 -28.46 -68.61
N THR A 532 -30.09 -28.52 -68.68
CA THR A 532 -30.85 -29.64 -69.22
C THR A 532 -30.50 -29.89 -70.66
N VAL A 533 -30.58 -28.85 -71.53
CA VAL A 533 -30.32 -28.98 -72.96
C VAL A 533 -28.87 -29.33 -73.28
N ASN A 534 -27.92 -28.69 -72.54
CA ASN A 534 -26.51 -29.00 -72.73
C ASN A 534 -26.09 -30.37 -72.17
N THR A 535 -26.72 -30.83 -71.06
CA THR A 535 -26.55 -32.21 -70.59
C THR A 535 -27.06 -33.22 -71.58
N ALA A 536 -28.25 -32.97 -72.17
CA ALA A 536 -28.84 -33.79 -73.21
C ALA A 536 -27.92 -33.87 -74.45
N ALA A 537 -27.42 -32.69 -74.90
CA ALA A 537 -26.45 -32.63 -76.00
C ALA A 537 -25.16 -33.40 -75.69
N SER A 538 -24.63 -33.29 -74.46
CA SER A 538 -23.44 -34.03 -74.03
C SER A 538 -23.64 -35.54 -74.04
N ILE A 539 -24.83 -36.02 -73.68
CA ILE A 539 -25.22 -37.43 -73.72
C ILE A 539 -25.40 -37.87 -75.17
N ALA A 540 -26.05 -37.07 -76.02
CA ALA A 540 -26.28 -37.37 -77.41
C ALA A 540 -24.97 -37.51 -78.21
N ILE A 541 -23.94 -36.69 -77.95
CA ILE A 541 -22.61 -36.77 -78.56
C ILE A 541 -21.97 -38.22 -78.37
N LYS A 542 -22.37 -38.91 -77.32
CA LYS A 542 -21.91 -40.32 -77.06
C LYS A 542 -22.72 -41.38 -77.82
N GLY A 543 -23.60 -40.95 -78.68
CA GLY A 543 -24.41 -41.83 -79.52
C GLY A 543 -25.71 -42.33 -78.87
N LYS A 544 -26.08 -41.79 -77.66
CA LYS A 544 -27.35 -42.14 -77.01
C LYS A 544 -28.51 -41.25 -77.53
N ARG A 545 -29.68 -41.84 -77.71
CA ARG A 545 -30.90 -41.11 -78.06
C ARG A 545 -31.47 -40.47 -76.80
N VAL A 546 -31.64 -39.16 -76.83
CA VAL A 546 -32.15 -38.33 -75.67
C VAL A 546 -33.37 -37.60 -76.10
N LEU A 547 -34.43 -37.63 -75.29
CA LEU A 547 -35.64 -36.83 -75.44
C LEU A 547 -35.61 -35.76 -74.30
N VAL A 548 -35.72 -34.50 -74.66
CA VAL A 548 -35.87 -33.39 -73.71
C VAL A 548 -37.32 -32.96 -73.73
N ILE A 549 -37.90 -32.87 -72.54
CA ILE A 549 -39.29 -32.40 -72.34
C ILE A 549 -39.17 -31.15 -71.46
N ASP A 550 -39.65 -30.01 -71.95
CA ASP A 550 -39.73 -28.79 -71.19
C ASP A 550 -41.16 -28.72 -70.62
N GLY A 551 -41.26 -28.66 -69.26
CA GLY A 551 -42.50 -28.73 -68.54
C GLY A 551 -42.75 -27.51 -67.69
#